data_c8e3955f0467c70b5883f58a2aa59eb5
#
_entry.id   c8e3955f0467c70b5883f58a2aa59eb5
#
_cell.length_a   1.000
_cell.length_b   1.000
_cell.length_c   1.000
_cell.angle_alpha   90.00
_cell.angle_beta   90.00
_cell.angle_gamma   90.00
#
_symmetry.space_group_name_H-M   'P 1'
#
loop_
_entity.id
_entity.type
_entity.pdbx_description
1 polymer ?
#
loop_
_entity_poly.entity_id
_entity_poly.type
_entity_poly.pdbx_seq_one_letter_code
_entity_poly.pdbx_strand_id
1 'polypeptide(L)'
;MDLSAVQSQELLSVLQARFEKHMERHAGLDWAEVQAKLAAHPGKLRSLHAMEESGGEPDLIGVDQKTGEYIFCDCSPESPAGRRSLCYDAAALEARKENKPAGSALGMAATMGIELLTEDEYRDLQRLGKFDLKTSSWLKTPEDVRKLGGALFGDRRYGRVFTYHNGAISYYAARGFRGLLRV
;
A
#
# COMPACT_ATOMS: atom_id res chain seq x y z
N MET A 1 9.04 7.77 -16.73
CA MET A 1 8.28 8.61 -17.70
C MET A 1 7.07 9.14 -16.94
N ASP A 2 6.76 10.41 -17.05
CA ASP A 2 5.58 10.98 -16.38
C ASP A 2 4.29 10.57 -17.10
N LEU A 3 3.17 10.68 -16.38
CA LEU A 3 1.85 10.42 -16.96
C LEU A 3 1.53 11.46 -18.04
N SER A 4 0.83 11.05 -19.09
CA SER A 4 0.24 12.00 -20.03
C SER A 4 -0.83 12.86 -19.34
N ALA A 5 -1.18 13.98 -19.93
CA ALA A 5 -2.25 14.84 -19.40
C ALA A 5 -3.59 14.09 -19.28
N VAL A 6 -3.88 13.22 -20.25
CA VAL A 6 -5.11 12.39 -20.23
C VAL A 6 -5.07 11.42 -19.05
N GLN A 7 -3.99 10.65 -18.91
CA GLN A 7 -3.84 9.70 -17.78
C GLN A 7 -3.91 10.41 -16.41
N SER A 8 -3.30 11.57 -16.29
CA SER A 8 -3.36 12.36 -15.05
C SER A 8 -4.78 12.80 -14.72
N GLN A 9 -5.54 13.25 -15.73
CA GLN A 9 -6.91 13.69 -15.54
C GLN A 9 -7.85 12.53 -15.20
N GLU A 10 -7.68 11.38 -15.86
CA GLU A 10 -8.43 10.16 -15.57
C GLU A 10 -8.17 9.69 -14.14
N LEU A 11 -6.90 9.63 -13.74
CA LEU A 11 -6.52 9.26 -12.36
C LEU A 11 -7.14 10.20 -11.33
N LEU A 12 -7.01 11.53 -11.52
CA LEU A 12 -7.59 12.51 -10.60
C LEU A 12 -9.09 12.37 -10.48
N SER A 13 -9.81 12.06 -11.59
CA SER A 13 -11.25 11.81 -11.58
C SER A 13 -11.61 10.56 -10.76
N VAL A 14 -10.83 9.49 -10.87
CA VAL A 14 -11.02 8.25 -10.09
C VAL A 14 -10.76 8.51 -8.60
N LEU A 15 -9.67 9.21 -8.27
CA LEU A 15 -9.33 9.55 -6.89
C LEU A 15 -10.38 10.48 -6.26
N GLN A 16 -10.89 11.47 -7.00
CA GLN A 16 -11.95 12.35 -6.55
C GLN A 16 -13.23 11.57 -6.23
N ALA A 17 -13.67 10.72 -7.15
CA ALA A 17 -14.88 9.91 -6.95
C ALA A 17 -14.78 9.02 -5.72
N ARG A 18 -13.59 8.46 -5.46
CA ARG A 18 -13.33 7.65 -4.26
C ARG A 18 -13.28 8.50 -3.01
N PHE A 19 -12.63 9.65 -3.04
CA PHE A 19 -12.60 10.63 -1.96
C PHE A 19 -14.03 11.04 -1.54
N GLU A 20 -14.88 11.42 -2.50
CA GLU A 20 -16.26 11.82 -2.24
C GLU A 20 -17.13 10.67 -1.72
N LYS A 21 -16.84 9.44 -2.14
CA LYS A 21 -17.57 8.25 -1.69
C LYS A 21 -17.25 7.83 -0.26
N HIS A 22 -16.06 8.17 0.24
CA HIS A 22 -15.53 7.68 1.51
C HIS A 22 -15.06 8.82 2.42
N MET A 23 -15.87 9.87 2.53
CA MET A 23 -15.56 11.07 3.32
C MET A 23 -15.24 10.77 4.79
N GLU A 24 -15.70 9.64 5.31
CA GLU A 24 -15.40 9.19 6.68
C GLU A 24 -13.92 8.85 6.90
N ARG A 25 -13.15 8.59 5.85
CA ARG A 25 -11.71 8.28 5.93
C ARG A 25 -10.84 9.52 6.14
N HIS A 26 -11.36 10.68 5.77
CA HIS A 26 -10.61 11.95 5.74
C HIS A 26 -11.50 13.15 6.08
N ALA A 27 -12.31 13.02 7.12
CA ALA A 27 -13.24 14.05 7.54
C ALA A 27 -12.58 15.44 7.67
N GLY A 28 -13.24 16.47 7.11
CA GLY A 28 -12.78 17.84 7.16
C GLY A 28 -11.71 18.23 6.14
N LEU A 29 -11.30 17.33 5.24
CA LEU A 29 -10.38 17.65 4.15
C LEU A 29 -11.14 18.06 2.88
N ASP A 30 -10.57 18.96 2.11
CA ASP A 30 -11.12 19.49 0.86
C ASP A 30 -10.40 18.91 -0.35
N TRP A 31 -11.17 18.41 -1.33
CA TRP A 31 -10.59 17.81 -2.53
C TRP A 31 -9.79 18.79 -3.38
N ALA A 32 -10.22 20.06 -3.47
CA ALA A 32 -9.51 21.04 -4.30
C ALA A 32 -8.09 21.29 -3.79
N GLU A 33 -7.88 21.30 -2.47
CA GLU A 33 -6.56 21.42 -1.86
C GLU A 33 -5.69 20.18 -2.14
N VAL A 34 -6.28 18.99 -2.01
CA VAL A 34 -5.63 17.71 -2.30
C VAL A 34 -5.21 17.66 -3.77
N GLN A 35 -6.13 18.01 -4.69
CA GLN A 35 -5.87 18.03 -6.13
C GLN A 35 -4.76 19.02 -6.49
N ALA A 36 -4.77 20.21 -5.92
CA ALA A 36 -3.72 21.21 -6.16
C ALA A 36 -2.34 20.69 -5.70
N LYS A 37 -2.28 20.03 -4.56
CA LYS A 37 -1.05 19.40 -4.04
C LYS A 37 -0.56 18.29 -4.97
N LEU A 38 -1.45 17.41 -5.44
CA LEU A 38 -1.13 16.33 -6.38
C LEU A 38 -0.63 16.87 -7.72
N ALA A 39 -1.27 17.91 -8.25
CA ALA A 39 -0.87 18.56 -9.50
C ALA A 39 0.55 19.16 -9.44
N ALA A 40 0.96 19.64 -8.26
CA ALA A 40 2.30 20.16 -8.04
C ALA A 40 3.37 19.04 -7.93
N HIS A 41 2.97 17.77 -7.82
CA HIS A 41 3.89 16.66 -7.58
C HIS A 41 3.66 15.48 -8.57
N PRO A 42 4.04 15.63 -9.85
CA PRO A 42 3.76 14.63 -10.90
C PRO A 42 4.37 13.24 -10.58
N GLY A 43 5.49 13.20 -9.86
CA GLY A 43 6.06 11.92 -9.38
C GLY A 43 5.13 11.17 -8.41
N LYS A 44 4.38 11.89 -7.59
CA LYS A 44 3.40 11.29 -6.67
C LYS A 44 2.15 10.80 -7.41
N LEU A 45 1.71 11.55 -8.44
CA LEU A 45 0.64 11.07 -9.33
C LEU A 45 1.02 9.76 -10.01
N ARG A 46 2.27 9.63 -10.46
CA ARG A 46 2.77 8.38 -11.03
C ARG A 46 2.71 7.22 -10.04
N SER A 47 3.08 7.45 -8.79
CA SER A 47 2.97 6.43 -7.73
C SER A 47 1.52 6.03 -7.47
N LEU A 48 0.59 7.00 -7.39
CA LEU A 48 -0.84 6.72 -7.24
C LEU A 48 -1.41 5.96 -8.44
N HIS A 49 -0.96 6.28 -9.65
CA HIS A 49 -1.33 5.53 -10.85
C HIS A 49 -0.88 4.08 -10.78
N ALA A 50 0.35 3.82 -10.35
CA ALA A 50 0.84 2.46 -10.16
C ALA A 50 0.08 1.71 -9.06
N MET A 51 -0.34 2.42 -8.00
CA MET A 51 -1.21 1.84 -6.96
C MET A 51 -2.57 1.45 -7.54
N GLU A 52 -3.19 2.30 -8.35
CA GLU A 52 -4.47 2.05 -9.02
C GLU A 52 -4.36 0.87 -9.99
N GLU A 53 -3.40 0.89 -10.90
CA GLU A 53 -3.17 -0.16 -11.92
C GLU A 53 -2.95 -1.55 -11.32
N SER A 54 -2.33 -1.62 -10.14
CA SER A 54 -2.11 -2.89 -9.44
C SER A 54 -3.30 -3.34 -8.58
N GLY A 55 -4.41 -2.61 -8.59
CA GLY A 55 -5.65 -2.95 -7.89
C GLY A 55 -5.67 -2.52 -6.43
N GLY A 56 -4.93 -1.48 -6.06
CA GLY A 56 -4.84 -0.98 -4.69
C GLY A 56 -6.02 -0.11 -4.26
N GLU A 57 -6.68 0.54 -5.19
CA GLU A 57 -7.74 1.52 -4.90
C GLU A 57 -7.27 2.58 -3.87
N PRO A 58 -6.17 3.33 -4.17
CA PRO A 58 -5.63 4.29 -3.21
C PRO A 58 -6.64 5.39 -2.87
N ASP A 59 -6.74 5.70 -1.60
CA ASP A 59 -7.60 6.77 -1.08
C ASP A 59 -6.84 7.60 -0.05
N LEU A 60 -7.27 8.84 0.12
CA LEU A 60 -6.77 9.71 1.17
C LEU A 60 -7.30 9.22 2.52
N ILE A 61 -6.41 8.99 3.48
CA ILE A 61 -6.79 8.51 4.81
C ILE A 61 -6.46 9.50 5.93
N GLY A 62 -5.88 10.64 5.61
CA GLY A 62 -5.58 11.68 6.58
C GLY A 62 -4.42 12.58 6.19
N VAL A 63 -3.97 13.36 7.16
CA VAL A 63 -2.84 14.28 7.08
C VAL A 63 -1.88 13.97 8.22
N ASP A 64 -0.59 13.90 7.93
CA ASP A 64 0.43 13.86 8.96
C ASP A 64 0.48 15.22 9.68
N GLN A 65 0.13 15.22 10.96
CA GLN A 65 0.04 16.45 11.76
C GLN A 65 1.39 17.14 12.01
N LYS A 66 2.50 16.44 11.78
CA LYS A 66 3.84 17.01 11.97
C LYS A 66 4.38 17.62 10.68
N THR A 67 4.13 16.98 9.54
CA THR A 67 4.70 17.39 8.24
C THR A 67 3.69 18.13 7.37
N GLY A 68 2.38 17.97 7.63
CA GLY A 68 1.32 18.52 6.77
C GLY A 68 1.15 17.73 5.45
N GLU A 69 1.78 16.58 5.32
CA GLU A 69 1.66 15.74 4.14
C GLU A 69 0.33 14.99 4.14
N TYR A 70 -0.31 14.92 3.00
CA TYR A 70 -1.46 14.05 2.76
C TYR A 70 -1.01 12.59 2.72
N ILE A 71 -1.76 11.70 3.38
CA ILE A 71 -1.46 10.28 3.46
C ILE A 71 -2.46 9.51 2.60
N PHE A 72 -1.99 8.95 1.49
CA PHE A 72 -2.73 7.99 0.68
C PHE A 72 -2.36 6.56 1.05
N CYS A 73 -3.35 5.68 1.06
CA CYS A 73 -3.15 4.26 1.34
C CYS A 73 -4.03 3.41 0.42
N ASP A 74 -3.57 2.21 0.10
CA ASP A 74 -4.38 1.23 -0.61
C ASP A 74 -5.60 0.81 0.23
N CYS A 75 -6.78 1.09 -0.28
CA CYS A 75 -8.06 0.84 0.37
C CYS A 75 -8.91 -0.23 -0.34
N SER A 76 -8.33 -1.01 -1.25
CA SER A 76 -9.00 -2.18 -1.82
C SER A 76 -9.39 -3.17 -0.70
N PRO A 77 -10.54 -3.88 -0.82
CA PRO A 77 -11.00 -4.80 0.24
C PRO A 77 -9.98 -5.89 0.60
N GLU A 78 -9.31 -6.41 -0.42
CA GLU A 78 -8.26 -7.43 -0.28
C GLU A 78 -6.90 -6.87 -0.72
N SER A 79 -5.81 -7.50 -0.31
CA SER A 79 -4.47 -7.15 -0.77
C SER A 79 -4.45 -7.02 -2.30
N PRO A 80 -3.87 -5.95 -2.88
CA PRO A 80 -3.95 -5.68 -4.32
C PRO A 80 -3.56 -6.88 -5.18
N ALA A 81 -4.40 -7.25 -6.13
CA ALA A 81 -4.24 -8.47 -6.93
C ALA A 81 -2.92 -8.50 -7.71
N GLY A 82 -2.50 -7.36 -8.24
CA GLY A 82 -1.24 -7.23 -8.99
C GLY A 82 0.03 -7.32 -8.14
N ARG A 83 -0.10 -7.41 -6.81
CA ARG A 83 1.03 -7.40 -5.86
C ARG A 83 1.11 -8.66 -5.01
N ARG A 84 0.41 -9.73 -5.37
CA ARG A 84 0.41 -11.00 -4.64
C ARG A 84 1.50 -11.94 -5.12
N SER A 85 1.72 -13.02 -4.39
CA SER A 85 2.73 -14.05 -4.69
C SER A 85 4.17 -13.52 -4.69
N LEU A 86 4.48 -12.59 -3.81
CA LEU A 86 5.80 -11.99 -3.64
C LEU A 86 6.42 -12.43 -2.31
N CYS A 87 7.73 -12.70 -2.30
CA CYS A 87 8.48 -12.79 -1.05
C CYS A 87 8.73 -11.37 -0.48
N TYR A 88 9.35 -11.26 0.69
CA TYR A 88 9.40 -9.98 1.38
C TYR A 88 10.33 -8.94 0.70
N ASP A 89 11.59 -9.28 0.46
CA ASP A 89 12.60 -8.36 -0.06
C ASP A 89 13.59 -9.03 -1.04
N ALA A 90 14.50 -8.24 -1.59
CA ALA A 90 15.48 -8.70 -2.58
C ALA A 90 16.39 -9.80 -2.00
N ALA A 91 16.84 -9.67 -0.75
CA ALA A 91 17.68 -10.68 -0.12
C ALA A 91 16.94 -12.03 0.03
N ALA A 92 15.66 -11.99 0.38
CA ALA A 92 14.80 -13.17 0.44
C ALA A 92 14.60 -13.79 -0.96
N LEU A 93 14.46 -12.96 -1.98
CA LEU A 93 14.33 -13.41 -3.38
C LEU A 93 15.60 -14.11 -3.86
N GLU A 94 16.77 -13.54 -3.58
CA GLU A 94 18.08 -14.10 -3.95
C GLU A 94 18.37 -15.40 -3.22
N ALA A 95 18.00 -15.50 -1.95
CA ALA A 95 18.23 -16.69 -1.12
C ALA A 95 17.47 -17.93 -1.61
N ARG A 96 16.41 -17.77 -2.40
CA ARG A 96 15.67 -18.90 -2.97
C ARG A 96 16.44 -19.53 -4.13
N LYS A 97 16.68 -20.82 -4.02
CA LYS A 97 17.32 -21.60 -5.10
C LYS A 97 16.32 -22.07 -6.15
N GLU A 98 15.12 -22.42 -5.70
CA GLU A 98 14.05 -22.98 -6.53
C GLU A 98 12.72 -22.26 -6.32
N ASN A 99 11.83 -22.36 -7.29
CA ASN A 99 10.47 -21.78 -7.24
C ASN A 99 10.50 -20.30 -6.79
N LYS A 100 11.35 -19.49 -7.44
CA LYS A 100 11.43 -18.07 -7.16
C LYS A 100 10.15 -17.37 -7.56
N PRO A 101 9.56 -16.50 -6.68
CA PRO A 101 8.48 -15.62 -7.10
C PRO A 101 8.98 -14.61 -8.14
N ALA A 102 8.05 -13.94 -8.83
CA ALA A 102 8.38 -12.92 -9.83
C ALA A 102 9.13 -11.70 -9.28
N GLY A 103 9.06 -11.50 -7.96
CA GLY A 103 9.70 -10.37 -7.30
C GLY A 103 9.51 -10.40 -5.78
N SER A 104 9.78 -9.27 -5.17
CA SER A 104 9.61 -9.05 -3.74
C SER A 104 8.74 -7.83 -3.46
N ALA A 105 8.08 -7.82 -2.30
CA ALA A 105 7.19 -6.73 -1.87
C ALA A 105 7.94 -5.40 -1.77
N LEU A 106 9.08 -5.36 -1.08
CA LEU A 106 9.89 -4.13 -0.98
C LEU A 106 10.44 -3.67 -2.33
N GLY A 107 10.85 -4.60 -3.19
CA GLY A 107 11.36 -4.26 -4.52
C GLY A 107 10.27 -3.63 -5.40
N MET A 108 9.07 -4.20 -5.40
CA MET A 108 7.94 -3.65 -6.14
C MET A 108 7.51 -2.29 -5.57
N ALA A 109 7.40 -2.16 -4.24
CA ALA A 109 7.05 -0.89 -3.60
C ALA A 109 8.06 0.22 -3.94
N ALA A 110 9.35 -0.06 -3.93
CA ALA A 110 10.40 0.88 -4.33
C ALA A 110 10.24 1.32 -5.79
N THR A 111 9.95 0.40 -6.70
CA THR A 111 9.69 0.71 -8.12
C THR A 111 8.46 1.61 -8.29
N MET A 112 7.42 1.41 -7.48
CA MET A 112 6.20 2.21 -7.49
C MET A 112 6.37 3.57 -6.78
N GLY A 113 7.45 3.76 -6.01
CA GLY A 113 7.69 4.97 -5.20
C GLY A 113 6.76 5.06 -3.98
N ILE A 114 6.42 3.93 -3.38
CA ILE A 114 5.55 3.81 -2.19
C ILE A 114 6.26 3.01 -1.10
N GLU A 115 5.71 3.04 0.10
CA GLU A 115 6.21 2.27 1.24
C GLU A 115 5.19 1.20 1.67
N LEU A 116 5.67 0.10 2.25
CA LEU A 116 4.82 -0.83 2.97
C LEU A 116 4.34 -0.16 4.27
N LEU A 117 3.13 -0.49 4.69
CA LEU A 117 2.61 -0.04 5.98
C LEU A 117 3.40 -0.67 7.12
N THR A 118 3.71 0.12 8.13
CA THR A 118 4.13 -0.40 9.44
C THR A 118 2.98 -1.15 10.11
N GLU A 119 3.25 -1.86 11.18
CA GLU A 119 2.21 -2.54 11.97
C GLU A 119 1.17 -1.56 12.50
N ASP A 120 1.59 -0.40 13.00
CA ASP A 120 0.69 0.64 13.51
C ASP A 120 -0.16 1.26 12.39
N GLU A 121 0.44 1.61 11.25
CA GLU A 121 -0.27 2.14 10.08
C GLU A 121 -1.29 1.13 9.54
N TYR A 122 -0.98 -0.16 9.57
CA TYR A 122 -1.93 -1.21 9.19
C TYR A 122 -3.10 -1.30 10.16
N ARG A 123 -2.86 -1.19 11.46
CA ARG A 123 -3.92 -1.16 12.48
C ARG A 123 -4.80 0.08 12.34
N ASP A 124 -4.22 1.21 12.02
CA ASP A 124 -4.96 2.47 11.78
C ASP A 124 -5.84 2.35 10.52
N LEU A 125 -5.31 1.82 9.42
CA LEU A 125 -6.10 1.51 8.23
C LEU A 125 -7.31 0.61 8.56
N GLN A 126 -7.10 -0.41 9.36
CA GLN A 126 -8.14 -1.37 9.76
C GLN A 126 -9.26 -0.76 10.63
N ARG A 127 -9.06 0.44 11.18
CA ARG A 127 -10.12 1.21 11.87
C ARG A 127 -11.05 1.90 10.86
N LEU A 128 -10.57 2.18 9.65
CA LEU A 128 -11.32 2.83 8.59
C LEU A 128 -12.20 1.86 7.78
N GLY A 129 -12.05 0.56 7.98
CA GLY A 129 -12.81 -0.44 7.24
C GLY A 129 -12.42 -1.87 7.57
N LYS A 130 -12.91 -2.80 6.76
CA LYS A 130 -12.58 -4.23 6.88
C LYS A 130 -11.72 -4.63 5.69
N PHE A 131 -10.44 -4.83 5.92
CA PHE A 131 -9.46 -5.14 4.90
C PHE A 131 -8.82 -6.51 5.15
N ASP A 132 -8.40 -7.20 4.07
CA ASP A 132 -7.72 -8.49 4.13
C ASP A 132 -8.52 -9.57 4.86
N LEU A 133 -9.80 -9.73 4.50
CA LEU A 133 -10.66 -10.79 5.05
C LEU A 133 -10.31 -12.18 4.48
N LYS A 134 -9.79 -12.23 3.25
CA LYS A 134 -9.40 -13.44 2.53
C LYS A 134 -7.92 -13.50 2.20
N THR A 135 -7.27 -12.34 2.18
CA THR A 135 -5.85 -12.18 1.87
C THR A 135 -5.04 -11.80 3.10
N SER A 136 -3.74 -11.62 2.94
CA SER A 136 -2.84 -11.03 3.91
C SER A 136 -1.88 -10.05 3.22
N SER A 137 -1.33 -9.12 3.97
CA SER A 137 -0.41 -8.10 3.45
C SER A 137 0.89 -8.11 4.24
N TRP A 138 2.03 -8.17 3.52
CA TRP A 138 3.33 -7.91 4.11
C TRP A 138 3.38 -6.52 4.72
N LEU A 139 4.02 -6.41 5.88
CA LEU A 139 4.20 -5.16 6.61
C LEU A 139 5.67 -4.77 6.67
N LYS A 140 5.95 -3.48 6.79
CA LYS A 140 7.30 -2.97 7.03
C LYS A 140 7.83 -3.61 8.30
N THR A 141 8.80 -4.49 8.15
CA THR A 141 9.32 -5.34 9.22
C THR A 141 10.46 -4.63 9.93
N PRO A 142 10.47 -4.57 11.28
CA PRO A 142 11.58 -4.07 12.06
C PRO A 142 12.88 -4.84 11.76
N GLU A 143 14.00 -4.14 11.84
CA GLU A 143 15.30 -4.69 11.43
C GLU A 143 15.77 -5.87 12.31
N ASP A 144 15.44 -5.86 13.58
CA ASP A 144 15.73 -6.93 14.52
C ASP A 144 15.05 -8.25 14.13
N VAL A 145 13.77 -8.18 13.73
CA VAL A 145 13.03 -9.34 13.20
C VAL A 145 13.61 -9.78 11.85
N ARG A 146 13.87 -8.80 10.97
CA ARG A 146 14.39 -9.11 9.63
C ARG A 146 15.77 -9.76 9.65
N LYS A 147 16.66 -9.34 10.53
CA LYS A 147 18.00 -9.93 10.73
C LYS A 147 17.96 -11.41 11.14
N LEU A 148 16.91 -11.82 11.83
CA LEU A 148 16.67 -13.23 12.19
C LEU A 148 15.99 -14.05 11.08
N GLY A 149 15.80 -13.47 9.89
CA GLY A 149 15.23 -14.13 8.73
C GLY A 149 13.70 -14.02 8.62
N GLY A 150 13.04 -13.34 9.55
CA GLY A 150 11.60 -13.15 9.60
C GLY A 150 11.11 -11.94 8.80
N ALA A 151 9.80 -11.91 8.56
CA ALA A 151 9.06 -10.75 8.10
C ALA A 151 7.64 -10.77 8.66
N LEU A 152 7.05 -9.58 8.85
CA LEU A 152 5.71 -9.41 9.40
C LEU A 152 4.66 -9.35 8.27
N PHE A 153 3.49 -9.87 8.56
CA PHE A 153 2.30 -9.68 7.74
C PHE A 153 1.05 -9.57 8.61
N GLY A 154 0.02 -8.95 8.06
CA GLY A 154 -1.25 -8.77 8.75
C GLY A 154 -2.44 -9.24 7.95
N ASP A 155 -3.53 -9.55 8.64
CA ASP A 155 -4.83 -9.84 8.08
C ASP A 155 -5.97 -9.52 9.07
N ARG A 156 -7.21 -9.69 8.61
CA ARG A 156 -8.38 -9.67 9.49
C ARG A 156 -9.11 -11.01 9.40
N ARG A 157 -9.24 -11.69 10.53
CA ARG A 157 -9.96 -12.95 10.66
C ARG A 157 -10.83 -12.93 11.92
N TYR A 158 -11.99 -13.56 11.88
CA TYR A 158 -12.89 -13.66 13.05
C TYR A 158 -13.23 -12.29 13.68
N GLY A 159 -13.35 -11.25 12.84
CA GLY A 159 -13.63 -9.89 13.29
C GLY A 159 -12.44 -9.15 13.94
N ARG A 160 -11.25 -9.76 14.00
CA ARG A 160 -10.04 -9.18 14.62
C ARG A 160 -8.93 -8.96 13.60
N VAL A 161 -8.12 -7.97 13.88
CA VAL A 161 -6.86 -7.72 13.16
C VAL A 161 -5.74 -8.50 13.84
N PHE A 162 -5.00 -9.26 13.04
CA PHE A 162 -3.85 -10.01 13.50
C PHE A 162 -2.59 -9.54 12.79
N THR A 163 -1.50 -9.53 13.51
CA THR A 163 -0.15 -9.39 12.98
C THR A 163 0.62 -10.64 13.31
N TYR A 164 1.18 -11.26 12.28
CA TYR A 164 1.95 -12.51 12.40
C TYR A 164 3.33 -12.35 11.80
N HIS A 165 4.05 -13.43 11.78
CA HIS A 165 5.36 -13.55 11.16
C HIS A 165 5.44 -14.76 10.24
N ASN A 166 6.36 -14.68 9.27
CA ASN A 166 6.79 -15.82 8.49
C ASN A 166 8.26 -15.62 8.09
N GLY A 167 8.91 -16.66 7.58
CA GLY A 167 10.20 -16.47 6.94
C GLY A 167 10.08 -15.48 5.77
N ALA A 168 10.99 -14.53 5.65
CA ALA A 168 10.97 -13.53 4.58
C ALA A 168 11.01 -14.14 3.17
N ILE A 169 11.56 -15.35 3.03
CA ILE A 169 11.63 -16.11 1.78
C ILE A 169 10.29 -16.75 1.36
N SER A 170 9.30 -16.80 2.25
CA SER A 170 8.00 -17.39 1.94
C SER A 170 7.17 -16.48 1.05
N TYR A 171 6.30 -17.08 0.25
CA TYR A 171 5.29 -16.36 -0.52
C TYR A 171 4.06 -17.24 -0.73
N TYR A 172 2.90 -16.60 -0.86
CA TYR A 172 1.61 -17.25 -1.01
C TYR A 172 0.75 -16.50 -2.01
N ALA A 173 -0.10 -17.21 -2.74
CA ALA A 173 -1.01 -16.62 -3.74
C ALA A 173 -1.96 -15.56 -3.13
N ALA A 174 -2.32 -15.70 -1.86
CA ALA A 174 -3.20 -14.78 -1.15
C ALA A 174 -2.44 -13.70 -0.34
N ARG A 175 -1.12 -13.61 -0.46
CA ARG A 175 -0.32 -12.60 0.23
C ARG A 175 0.33 -11.64 -0.74
N GLY A 176 0.00 -10.36 -0.57
CA GLY A 176 0.64 -9.24 -1.26
C GLY A 176 1.14 -8.20 -0.27
N PHE A 177 0.99 -6.94 -0.62
CA PHE A 177 1.24 -5.81 0.28
C PHE A 177 0.36 -4.63 -0.07
N ARG A 178 0.11 -3.78 0.91
CA ARG A 178 -0.52 -2.47 0.75
C ARG A 178 0.52 -1.38 0.80
N GLY A 179 0.36 -0.39 -0.03
CA GLY A 179 1.24 0.77 -0.10
C GLY A 179 0.67 1.96 0.65
N LEU A 180 1.59 2.79 1.11
CA LEU A 180 1.34 4.10 1.68
C LEU A 180 2.19 5.12 0.92
N LEU A 181 1.60 6.26 0.63
CA LEU A 181 2.26 7.38 -0.07
C LEU A 181 1.97 8.68 0.66
N ARG A 182 3.01 9.44 0.97
CA ARG A 182 2.92 10.81 1.50
C ARG A 182 3.14 11.83 0.39
N VAL A 183 2.30 12.88 0.36
CA VAL A 183 2.30 13.93 -0.65
C VAL A 183 2.37 15.31 -0.01
#